data_21fd510b71f1b3e8d71e4cc1912d30f5
#
_entry.id   21fd510b71f1b3e8d71e4cc1912d30f5
#
_cell.length_a   1.000
_cell.length_b   1.000
_cell.length_c   1.000
_cell.angle_alpha   90.00
_cell.angle_beta   90.00
_cell.angle_gamma   90.00
#
_symmetry.space_group_name_H-M   'P 1'
#
loop_
_entity.id
_entity.type
_entity.pdbx_description
1 polymer ?
#
loop_
_entity_poly.entity_id
_entity_poly.type
_entity_poly.pdbx_seq_one_letter_code
_entity_poly.pdbx_strand_id
1 'polypeptide(L)'
;MIRSKDTNSNPGVDSWVSVLVKLHRALLTSAKGAELIWPLPDPLSTALTPAELLLVQEMKQAFKSQDRSSLLATLERSARALAYEPLDAQLIARVWELQSDREGEFDAFKWPAHLADFESAWESLTPSPGLTWTPSFVSPNLGLYAVLPNAQWIERVAQTGVPTVQLRFKSDDTKAIEHEIKASVKAVEGTATQLFINDHWQLAIDAGAHGVHLGQEDLQALEAHGMEQIKHAGLHLGLSTHGYSEMMTAHRFRPSYMALGAVFPTTLKQMKTLPQGLGRLRQYAQLMQSYSLVGIGGVDDHTMPMVLASGVGSVAVVRAITASPAPESEVKRLMKLF
;
A
#
# COMPACT_ATOMS: atom_id res chain seq x y z
N MET A 1 -1.64 24.34 29.19
CA MET A 1 -1.87 25.37 28.17
C MET A 1 -0.53 25.96 27.78
N ILE A 2 0.15 25.38 26.78
CA ILE A 2 1.29 26.03 26.12
C ILE A 2 1.04 25.82 24.62
N ARG A 3 0.51 26.86 23.98
CA ARG A 3 0.50 26.95 22.51
C ARG A 3 1.92 27.25 22.09
N SER A 4 2.63 26.30 21.51
CA SER A 4 3.81 26.59 20.71
C SER A 4 3.35 27.35 19.48
N LYS A 5 3.70 28.62 19.42
CA LYS A 5 3.62 29.42 18.21
C LYS A 5 4.75 28.93 17.30
N ASP A 6 4.40 28.15 16.28
CA ASP A 6 5.26 27.97 15.10
C ASP A 6 5.30 29.31 14.36
N THR A 7 6.25 30.15 14.76
CA THR A 7 6.53 31.45 14.13
C THR A 7 7.74 31.31 13.23
N ASN A 8 7.58 30.65 12.08
CA ASN A 8 8.49 30.84 10.93
C ASN A 8 7.76 30.43 9.63
N SER A 9 6.59 31.04 9.38
CA SER A 9 5.95 30.97 8.06
C SER A 9 6.64 31.95 7.14
N ASN A 10 7.53 31.44 6.27
CA ASN A 10 7.97 32.19 5.11
C ASN A 10 6.78 32.29 4.14
N PRO A 11 6.22 33.50 3.85
CA PRO A 11 5.03 33.67 3.02
C PRO A 11 5.14 33.01 1.63
N GLY A 12 6.34 32.93 1.06
CA GLY A 12 6.60 32.24 -0.20
C GLY A 12 6.37 30.72 -0.11
N VAL A 13 6.83 30.11 0.97
CA VAL A 13 6.69 28.65 1.19
C VAL A 13 5.21 28.26 1.31
N ASP A 14 4.38 29.02 2.01
CA ASP A 14 2.96 28.72 2.16
C ASP A 14 2.21 28.83 0.81
N SER A 15 2.59 29.76 -0.05
CA SER A 15 2.04 29.92 -1.39
C SER A 15 2.43 28.74 -2.30
N TRP A 16 3.68 28.28 -2.23
CA TRP A 16 4.16 27.11 -2.98
C TRP A 16 3.45 25.82 -2.54
N VAL A 17 3.28 25.62 -1.22
CA VAL A 17 2.50 24.50 -0.67
C VAL A 17 1.08 24.49 -1.23
N SER A 18 0.42 25.64 -1.28
CA SER A 18 -0.95 25.75 -1.81
C SER A 18 -1.05 25.34 -3.28
N VAL A 19 -0.07 25.72 -4.10
CA VAL A 19 -0.02 25.34 -5.53
C VAL A 19 0.19 23.84 -5.68
N LEU A 20 1.15 23.26 -4.97
CA LEU A 20 1.42 21.81 -5.05
C LEU A 20 0.24 20.97 -4.56
N VAL A 21 -0.41 21.37 -3.48
CA VAL A 21 -1.64 20.72 -2.98
C VAL A 21 -2.76 20.81 -4.00
N LYS A 22 -2.93 21.96 -4.68
CA LYS A 22 -3.93 22.13 -5.74
C LYS A 22 -3.66 21.20 -6.92
N LEU A 23 -2.41 21.11 -7.38
CA LEU A 23 -2.00 20.24 -8.50
C LEU A 23 -2.24 18.75 -8.18
N HIS A 24 -1.89 18.32 -6.98
CA HIS A 24 -2.00 16.93 -6.57
C HIS A 24 -3.25 16.63 -5.73
N ARG A 25 -4.32 17.40 -5.90
CA ARG A 25 -5.57 17.28 -5.15
C ARG A 25 -6.20 15.88 -5.21
N ALA A 26 -6.01 15.18 -6.32
CA ALA A 26 -6.50 13.80 -6.46
C ALA A 26 -5.99 12.86 -5.36
N LEU A 27 -4.82 13.15 -4.77
CA LEU A 27 -4.24 12.39 -3.67
C LEU A 27 -4.95 12.61 -2.32
N LEU A 28 -5.89 13.56 -2.25
CA LEU A 28 -6.70 13.85 -1.06
C LEU A 28 -8.02 13.06 -1.01
N THR A 29 -8.40 12.35 -2.06
CA THR A 29 -9.76 11.85 -2.29
C THR A 29 -10.34 10.96 -1.19
N SER A 30 -9.55 10.48 -0.23
CA SER A 30 -10.07 9.71 0.91
C SER A 30 -9.61 10.22 2.27
N ALA A 31 -8.65 11.12 2.32
CA ALA A 31 -8.00 11.52 3.56
C ALA A 31 -8.92 12.32 4.52
N LYS A 32 -10.02 12.88 4.03
CA LYS A 32 -10.93 13.74 4.83
C LYS A 32 -12.41 13.44 4.60
N GLY A 33 -12.77 12.22 4.19
CA GLY A 33 -14.17 11.90 3.84
C GLY A 33 -14.67 12.66 2.61
N ALA A 34 -13.77 13.10 1.74
CA ALA A 34 -14.12 13.70 0.45
C ALA A 34 -14.88 12.72 -0.42
N GLU A 35 -15.77 13.22 -1.26
CA GLU A 35 -16.47 12.41 -2.24
C GLU A 35 -15.49 11.63 -3.12
N LEU A 36 -15.87 10.41 -3.45
CA LEU A 36 -15.12 9.56 -4.36
C LEU A 36 -15.07 10.22 -5.75
N ILE A 37 -13.89 10.70 -6.15
CA ILE A 37 -13.70 11.31 -7.46
C ILE A 37 -13.19 10.25 -8.44
N TRP A 38 -13.97 9.98 -9.48
CA TRP A 38 -13.57 9.09 -10.56
C TRP A 38 -14.14 9.57 -11.91
N PRO A 39 -13.36 9.63 -13.01
CA PRO A 39 -11.92 9.38 -13.07
C PRO A 39 -11.09 10.37 -12.25
N LEU A 40 -9.87 9.95 -11.86
CA LEU A 40 -8.96 10.80 -11.09
C LEU A 40 -8.54 12.02 -11.92
N PRO A 41 -8.52 13.24 -11.34
CA PRO A 41 -8.02 14.42 -12.02
C PRO A 41 -6.54 14.27 -12.42
N ASP A 42 -6.21 14.74 -13.62
CA ASP A 42 -4.83 14.83 -14.07
C ASP A 42 -4.25 16.18 -13.59
N PRO A 43 -3.07 16.21 -12.93
CA PRO A 43 -2.39 17.46 -12.58
C PRO A 43 -2.19 18.40 -13.78
N LEU A 44 -1.89 17.86 -14.96
CA LEU A 44 -1.71 18.63 -16.19
C LEU A 44 -2.99 19.33 -16.66
N SER A 45 -4.17 18.81 -16.31
CA SER A 45 -5.46 19.42 -16.62
C SER A 45 -5.88 20.51 -15.61
N THR A 46 -5.14 20.66 -14.51
CA THR A 46 -5.46 21.62 -13.46
C THR A 46 -5.11 23.03 -13.91
N ALA A 47 -6.12 23.89 -14.07
CA ALA A 47 -5.92 25.28 -14.44
C ALA A 47 -5.27 26.06 -13.29
N LEU A 48 -4.09 26.62 -13.55
CA LEU A 48 -3.41 27.54 -12.67
C LEU A 48 -3.64 28.99 -13.13
N THR A 49 -3.79 29.90 -12.19
CA THR A 49 -3.79 31.35 -12.46
C THR A 49 -2.40 31.85 -12.89
N PRO A 50 -2.28 33.01 -13.54
CA PRO A 50 -0.97 33.59 -13.85
C PRO A 50 -0.07 33.73 -12.62
N ALA A 51 -0.63 34.12 -11.46
CA ALA A 51 0.12 34.22 -10.21
C ALA A 51 0.65 32.86 -9.72
N GLU A 52 -0.16 31.77 -9.80
CA GLU A 52 0.27 30.43 -9.45
C GLU A 52 1.34 29.89 -10.41
N LEU A 53 1.27 30.24 -11.70
CA LEU A 53 2.33 29.90 -12.66
C LEU A 53 3.66 30.60 -12.35
N LEU A 54 3.64 31.83 -11.84
CA LEU A 54 4.84 32.49 -11.34
C LEU A 54 5.45 31.73 -10.15
N LEU A 55 4.63 31.26 -9.20
CA LEU A 55 5.11 30.44 -8.08
C LEU A 55 5.76 29.15 -8.55
N VAL A 56 5.24 28.51 -9.59
CA VAL A 56 5.89 27.33 -10.22
C VAL A 56 7.27 27.70 -10.79
N GLN A 57 7.38 28.87 -11.44
CA GLN A 57 8.68 29.35 -11.95
C GLN A 57 9.67 29.65 -10.81
N GLU A 58 9.20 30.23 -9.71
CA GLU A 58 10.02 30.47 -8.52
C GLU A 58 10.54 29.15 -7.93
N MET A 59 9.71 28.09 -7.81
CA MET A 59 10.15 26.76 -7.39
C MET A 59 11.21 26.18 -8.32
N LYS A 60 11.05 26.33 -9.64
CA LYS A 60 12.08 25.93 -10.63
C LYS A 60 13.40 26.68 -10.45
N GLN A 61 13.36 27.97 -10.11
CA GLN A 61 14.57 28.74 -9.81
C GLN A 61 15.21 28.34 -8.48
N ALA A 62 14.39 28.08 -7.45
CA ALA A 62 14.86 27.60 -6.17
C ALA A 62 15.59 26.26 -6.30
N PHE A 63 15.10 25.35 -7.15
CA PHE A 63 15.78 24.10 -7.46
C PHE A 63 17.19 24.30 -8.05
N LYS A 64 17.40 25.35 -8.86
CA LYS A 64 18.70 25.66 -9.47
C LYS A 64 19.66 26.37 -8.51
N SER A 65 19.21 26.80 -7.33
CA SER A 65 20.06 27.44 -6.33
C SER A 65 20.94 26.42 -5.61
N GLN A 66 22.03 26.89 -4.97
CA GLN A 66 22.84 26.03 -4.13
C GLN A 66 22.13 25.63 -2.82
N ASP A 67 21.26 26.51 -2.31
CA ASP A 67 20.43 26.25 -1.14
C ASP A 67 19.01 25.90 -1.58
N ARG A 68 18.67 24.64 -1.45
CA ARG A 68 17.34 24.07 -1.76
C ARG A 68 16.48 23.87 -0.52
N SER A 69 16.91 24.34 0.63
CA SER A 69 16.23 24.08 1.92
C SER A 69 14.76 24.52 1.91
N SER A 70 14.47 25.69 1.35
CA SER A 70 13.10 26.20 1.22
C SER A 70 12.22 25.34 0.29
N LEU A 71 12.77 24.83 -0.80
CA LEU A 71 12.06 23.91 -1.70
C LEU A 71 11.78 22.57 -1.01
N LEU A 72 12.78 21.96 -0.39
CA LEU A 72 12.61 20.69 0.35
C LEU A 72 11.58 20.82 1.46
N ALA A 73 11.63 21.89 2.25
CA ALA A 73 10.62 22.16 3.28
C ALA A 73 9.22 22.32 2.68
N THR A 74 9.10 22.94 1.50
CA THR A 74 7.84 23.06 0.77
C THR A 74 7.31 21.69 0.34
N LEU A 75 8.15 20.84 -0.24
CA LEU A 75 7.77 19.51 -0.71
C LEU A 75 7.28 18.64 0.44
N GLU A 76 8.01 18.61 1.57
CA GLU A 76 7.60 17.87 2.77
C GLU A 76 6.28 18.41 3.33
N ARG A 77 6.14 19.73 3.47
CA ARG A 77 4.89 20.35 3.95
C ARG A 77 3.71 20.10 3.01
N SER A 78 3.94 20.06 1.70
CA SER A 78 2.91 19.74 0.71
C SER A 78 2.45 18.30 0.86
N ALA A 79 3.36 17.35 1.02
CA ALA A 79 3.04 15.96 1.30
C ALA A 79 2.27 15.81 2.63
N ARG A 80 2.67 16.53 3.68
CA ARG A 80 1.92 16.59 4.96
C ARG A 80 0.51 17.18 4.77
N ALA A 81 0.37 18.23 4.01
CA ALA A 81 -0.92 18.85 3.70
C ALA A 81 -1.82 17.93 2.85
N LEU A 82 -1.22 17.07 2.05
CA LEU A 82 -1.88 15.96 1.34
C LEU A 82 -2.14 14.76 2.27
N ALA A 83 -1.90 14.88 3.57
CA ALA A 83 -2.14 13.87 4.62
C ALA A 83 -1.26 12.61 4.52
N TYR A 84 -0.03 12.74 4.06
CA TYR A 84 0.99 11.71 4.24
C TYR A 84 1.56 11.74 5.65
N GLU A 85 1.94 10.57 6.17
CA GLU A 85 2.61 10.46 7.47
C GLU A 85 4.01 11.14 7.45
N PRO A 86 4.58 11.52 8.61
CA PRO A 86 5.84 12.27 8.65
C PRO A 86 6.98 11.66 7.83
N LEU A 87 7.20 10.36 7.99
CA LEU A 87 8.29 9.66 7.32
C LEU A 87 8.04 9.55 5.80
N ASP A 88 6.79 9.32 5.39
CA ASP A 88 6.40 9.33 3.98
C ASP A 88 6.61 10.72 3.36
N ALA A 89 6.28 11.79 4.10
CA ALA A 89 6.46 13.14 3.60
C ALA A 89 7.93 13.51 3.39
N GLN A 90 8.80 13.12 4.31
CA GLN A 90 10.26 13.28 4.17
C GLN A 90 10.78 12.47 2.97
N LEU A 91 10.35 11.22 2.85
CA LEU A 91 10.72 10.35 1.73
C LEU A 91 10.29 10.97 0.39
N ILE A 92 9.03 11.41 0.26
CA ILE A 92 8.51 12.07 -0.94
C ILE A 92 9.34 13.30 -1.30
N ALA A 93 9.65 14.17 -0.34
CA ALA A 93 10.45 15.37 -0.59
C ALA A 93 11.84 15.01 -1.13
N ARG A 94 12.50 14.03 -0.53
CA ARG A 94 13.82 13.58 -0.96
C ARG A 94 13.79 12.91 -2.34
N VAL A 95 12.78 12.08 -2.60
CA VAL A 95 12.59 11.44 -3.93
C VAL A 95 12.34 12.48 -5.00
N TRP A 96 11.53 13.52 -4.71
CA TRP A 96 11.24 14.58 -5.67
C TRP A 96 12.50 15.37 -6.01
N GLU A 97 13.37 15.61 -5.03
CA GLU A 97 14.69 16.21 -5.27
C GLU A 97 15.55 15.34 -6.19
N LEU A 98 15.69 14.03 -5.88
CA LEU A 98 16.47 13.08 -6.67
C LEU A 98 15.93 12.95 -8.10
N GLN A 99 14.61 12.87 -8.26
CA GLN A 99 13.96 12.86 -9.57
C GLN A 99 14.30 14.13 -10.37
N SER A 100 14.23 15.29 -9.73
CA SER A 100 14.54 16.57 -10.37
C SER A 100 16.02 16.67 -10.76
N ASP A 101 16.93 16.16 -9.94
CA ASP A 101 18.37 16.05 -10.27
C ASP A 101 18.60 15.15 -11.48
N ARG A 102 17.96 14.00 -11.54
CA ARG A 102 18.05 13.05 -12.66
C ARG A 102 17.47 13.62 -13.95
N GLU A 103 16.37 14.39 -13.86
CA GLU A 103 15.71 15.02 -15.02
C GLU A 103 16.32 16.36 -15.41
N GLY A 104 17.16 16.95 -14.56
CA GLY A 104 17.82 18.23 -14.79
C GLY A 104 16.94 19.45 -14.51
N GLU A 105 15.68 19.24 -14.12
CA GLU A 105 14.74 20.32 -13.75
C GLU A 105 13.71 19.85 -12.73
N PHE A 106 13.16 20.79 -11.97
CA PHE A 106 12.01 20.56 -11.09
C PHE A 106 10.71 20.72 -11.88
N ASP A 107 9.85 19.70 -11.82
CA ASP A 107 8.50 19.75 -12.39
C ASP A 107 7.43 19.63 -11.29
N ALA A 108 6.72 20.74 -11.03
CA ALA A 108 5.65 20.79 -10.03
C ALA A 108 4.43 19.93 -10.40
N PHE A 109 4.23 19.59 -11.67
CA PHE A 109 3.09 18.81 -12.15
C PHE A 109 3.32 17.29 -12.03
N LYS A 110 4.57 16.86 -11.85
CA LYS A 110 4.97 15.47 -11.90
C LYS A 110 5.22 14.90 -10.51
N TRP A 111 4.30 14.07 -10.04
CA TRP A 111 4.51 13.35 -8.78
C TRP A 111 5.65 12.35 -8.90
N PRO A 112 6.53 12.21 -7.87
CA PRO A 112 7.65 11.27 -7.95
C PRO A 112 7.14 9.83 -8.04
N ALA A 113 7.71 9.06 -9.00
CA ALA A 113 7.25 7.72 -9.33
C ALA A 113 8.37 6.77 -9.79
N HIS A 114 9.64 7.15 -9.68
CA HIS A 114 10.74 6.31 -10.14
C HIS A 114 11.31 5.47 -8.98
N LEU A 115 11.21 4.14 -9.06
CA LEU A 115 11.56 3.24 -7.95
C LEU A 115 13.00 3.42 -7.45
N ALA A 116 13.98 3.60 -8.36
CA ALA A 116 15.38 3.78 -7.96
C ALA A 116 15.62 5.08 -7.16
N ASP A 117 14.84 6.14 -7.41
CA ASP A 117 14.91 7.37 -6.61
C ASP A 117 14.34 7.10 -5.20
N PHE A 118 13.27 6.29 -5.08
CA PHE A 118 12.73 5.84 -3.79
C PHE A 118 13.71 4.95 -3.03
N GLU A 119 14.36 4.01 -3.68
CA GLU A 119 15.39 3.15 -3.09
C GLU A 119 16.55 3.99 -2.52
N SER A 120 17.09 4.92 -3.32
CA SER A 120 18.18 5.81 -2.93
C SER A 120 17.80 6.74 -1.77
N ALA A 121 16.61 7.33 -1.82
CA ALA A 121 16.10 8.17 -0.74
C ALA A 121 15.89 7.36 0.55
N TRP A 122 15.29 6.18 0.43
CA TRP A 122 15.02 5.30 1.58
C TRP A 122 16.31 4.84 2.26
N GLU A 123 17.33 4.47 1.48
CA GLU A 123 18.63 4.10 2.02
C GLU A 123 19.29 5.25 2.79
N SER A 124 19.15 6.49 2.31
CA SER A 124 19.68 7.68 3.00
C SER A 124 18.95 8.00 4.30
N LEU A 125 17.65 7.75 4.38
CA LEU A 125 16.80 8.00 5.56
C LEU A 125 16.88 6.88 6.60
N THR A 126 17.04 5.65 6.14
CA THR A 126 17.03 4.44 6.97
C THR A 126 18.16 3.49 6.55
N PRO A 127 19.44 3.86 6.79
CA PRO A 127 20.56 2.97 6.47
C PRO A 127 20.35 1.60 7.10
N SER A 128 20.43 0.55 6.31
CA SER A 128 20.27 -0.83 6.77
C SER A 128 21.43 -1.65 6.24
N PRO A 129 22.00 -2.58 7.03
CA PRO A 129 22.93 -3.56 6.48
C PRO A 129 22.19 -4.31 5.36
N GLY A 130 22.75 -4.22 4.14
CA GLY A 130 22.11 -4.72 2.92
C GLY A 130 21.68 -6.18 3.05
N LEU A 131 20.39 -6.39 3.18
CA LEU A 131 19.79 -7.69 2.97
C LEU A 131 19.73 -7.92 1.47
N THR A 132 20.72 -8.58 0.89
CA THR A 132 20.66 -9.08 -0.49
C THR A 132 19.73 -10.28 -0.52
N TRP A 133 18.45 -9.99 -0.67
CA TRP A 133 17.44 -11.02 -0.78
C TRP A 133 17.18 -11.32 -2.27
N THR A 134 17.30 -12.57 -2.66
CA THR A 134 16.84 -13.01 -3.99
C THR A 134 15.32 -13.20 -3.97
N PRO A 135 14.58 -12.74 -5.00
CA PRO A 135 13.14 -12.92 -5.04
C PRO A 135 12.77 -14.39 -4.91
N SER A 136 11.98 -14.73 -3.90
CA SER A 136 11.32 -16.04 -3.84
C SER A 136 9.99 -15.87 -4.55
N PHE A 137 9.81 -16.57 -5.65
CA PHE A 137 8.54 -16.77 -6.34
C PHE A 137 7.70 -15.50 -6.54
N VAL A 138 7.64 -15.02 -7.77
CA VAL A 138 6.58 -14.09 -8.19
C VAL A 138 5.28 -14.88 -8.14
N SER A 139 4.41 -14.55 -7.18
CA SER A 139 3.06 -15.11 -7.19
C SER A 139 2.36 -14.62 -8.44
N PRO A 140 1.70 -15.48 -9.23
CA PRO A 140 0.86 -15.02 -10.32
C PRO A 140 -0.25 -14.12 -9.77
N ASN A 141 -0.96 -13.41 -10.65
CA ASN A 141 -2.09 -12.58 -10.28
C ASN A 141 -3.02 -13.34 -9.29
N LEU A 142 -3.22 -12.74 -8.10
CA LEU A 142 -4.00 -13.36 -7.01
C LEU A 142 -5.52 -13.22 -7.23
N GLY A 143 -5.95 -12.39 -8.19
CA GLY A 143 -7.34 -12.17 -8.56
C GLY A 143 -8.21 -11.72 -7.38
N LEU A 144 -9.39 -12.33 -7.22
CA LEU A 144 -10.22 -12.15 -6.04
C LEU A 144 -9.57 -12.84 -4.85
N TYR A 145 -9.32 -12.08 -3.80
CA TYR A 145 -8.65 -12.53 -2.58
C TYR A 145 -9.64 -12.48 -1.41
N ALA A 146 -10.15 -13.62 -0.96
CA ALA A 146 -11.10 -13.70 0.14
C ALA A 146 -10.38 -13.84 1.48
N VAL A 147 -10.52 -12.86 2.40
CA VAL A 147 -10.00 -12.95 3.77
C VAL A 147 -11.10 -13.48 4.69
N LEU A 148 -10.87 -14.63 5.29
CA LEU A 148 -11.89 -15.46 5.93
C LEU A 148 -11.52 -15.79 7.38
N PRO A 149 -12.52 -15.91 8.29
CA PRO A 149 -12.27 -15.97 9.73
C PRO A 149 -11.93 -17.37 10.27
N ASN A 150 -12.25 -18.46 9.56
CA ASN A 150 -12.02 -19.85 10.00
C ASN A 150 -12.02 -20.84 8.83
N ALA A 151 -11.64 -22.08 9.13
CA ALA A 151 -11.53 -23.17 8.15
C ALA A 151 -12.86 -23.52 7.46
N GLN A 152 -13.98 -23.42 8.17
CA GLN A 152 -15.31 -23.67 7.57
C GLN A 152 -15.61 -22.64 6.45
N TRP A 153 -15.26 -21.38 6.64
CA TRP A 153 -15.36 -20.37 5.60
C TRP A 153 -14.38 -20.64 4.45
N ILE A 154 -13.15 -21.08 4.74
CA ILE A 154 -12.16 -21.45 3.71
C ILE A 154 -12.74 -22.55 2.83
N GLU A 155 -13.27 -23.65 3.42
CA GLU A 155 -13.87 -24.78 2.71
C GLU A 155 -14.99 -24.32 1.77
N ARG A 156 -15.97 -23.55 2.29
CA ARG A 156 -17.11 -23.04 1.50
C ARG A 156 -16.66 -22.21 0.31
N VAL A 157 -15.72 -21.30 0.54
CA VAL A 157 -15.31 -20.33 -0.48
C VAL A 157 -14.36 -20.96 -1.50
N ALA A 158 -13.46 -21.86 -1.10
CA ALA A 158 -12.57 -22.56 -2.01
C ALA A 158 -13.32 -23.38 -3.07
N GLN A 159 -14.48 -23.98 -2.71
CA GLN A 159 -15.32 -24.73 -3.64
C GLN A 159 -15.96 -23.87 -4.75
N THR A 160 -15.91 -22.55 -4.63
CA THR A 160 -16.40 -21.65 -5.68
C THR A 160 -15.41 -21.43 -6.83
N GLY A 161 -14.16 -21.90 -6.68
CA GLY A 161 -13.07 -21.64 -7.61
C GLY A 161 -12.39 -20.29 -7.41
N VAL A 162 -12.54 -19.67 -6.21
CA VAL A 162 -11.81 -18.44 -5.88
C VAL A 162 -10.30 -18.67 -5.98
N PRO A 163 -9.54 -17.77 -6.63
CA PRO A 163 -8.10 -18.03 -6.82
C PRO A 163 -7.29 -17.93 -5.53
N THR A 164 -7.70 -17.07 -4.58
CA THR A 164 -6.90 -16.84 -3.36
C THR A 164 -7.79 -16.69 -2.13
N VAL A 165 -7.38 -17.34 -1.05
CA VAL A 165 -8.00 -17.18 0.29
C VAL A 165 -6.93 -16.92 1.35
N GLN A 166 -7.32 -16.20 2.41
CA GLN A 166 -6.49 -16.03 3.60
C GLN A 166 -7.27 -16.46 4.83
N LEU A 167 -6.69 -17.34 5.62
CA LEU A 167 -7.17 -17.62 6.97
C LEU A 167 -6.71 -16.48 7.90
N ARG A 168 -7.66 -15.70 8.41
CA ARG A 168 -7.41 -14.66 9.43
C ARG A 168 -8.19 -15.00 10.70
N PHE A 169 -7.77 -16.05 11.36
CA PHE A 169 -8.31 -16.53 12.64
C PHE A 169 -7.60 -15.80 13.79
N LYS A 170 -8.37 -15.19 14.69
CA LYS A 170 -7.85 -14.48 15.86
C LYS A 170 -8.24 -15.22 17.12
N SER A 171 -7.25 -15.71 17.85
CA SER A 171 -7.39 -16.44 19.11
C SER A 171 -6.09 -16.33 19.90
N ASP A 172 -6.19 -16.41 21.23
CA ASP A 172 -5.02 -16.55 22.11
C ASP A 172 -4.69 -18.04 22.41
N ASP A 173 -5.52 -18.97 21.93
CA ASP A 173 -5.31 -20.40 22.08
C ASP A 173 -4.51 -20.95 20.88
N THR A 174 -3.24 -21.23 21.10
CA THR A 174 -2.33 -21.77 20.09
C THR A 174 -2.82 -23.09 19.48
N LYS A 175 -3.47 -23.97 20.27
CA LYS A 175 -4.00 -25.25 19.76
C LYS A 175 -5.19 -25.02 18.84
N ALA A 176 -6.05 -24.07 19.17
CA ALA A 176 -7.15 -23.66 18.29
C ALA A 176 -6.62 -23.07 16.98
N ILE A 177 -5.58 -22.23 17.03
CA ILE A 177 -4.94 -21.66 15.84
C ILE A 177 -4.34 -22.78 14.97
N GLU A 178 -3.58 -23.70 15.56
CA GLU A 178 -2.99 -24.85 14.86
C GLU A 178 -4.06 -25.71 14.20
N HIS A 179 -5.15 -26.00 14.92
CA HIS A 179 -6.28 -26.75 14.38
C HIS A 179 -6.91 -26.08 13.17
N GLU A 180 -7.20 -24.77 13.26
CA GLU A 180 -7.80 -23.99 12.16
C GLU A 180 -6.89 -23.91 10.93
N ILE A 181 -5.57 -23.77 11.14
CA ILE A 181 -4.60 -23.78 10.05
C ILE A 181 -4.58 -25.11 9.33
N LYS A 182 -4.43 -26.23 10.07
CA LYS A 182 -4.43 -27.60 9.49
C LYS A 182 -5.75 -27.91 8.77
N ALA A 183 -6.88 -27.54 9.36
CA ALA A 183 -8.18 -27.69 8.74
C ALA A 183 -8.32 -26.88 7.45
N SER A 184 -7.78 -25.65 7.43
CA SER A 184 -7.79 -24.79 6.23
C SER A 184 -6.90 -25.32 5.11
N VAL A 185 -5.72 -25.88 5.43
CA VAL A 185 -4.86 -26.53 4.44
C VAL A 185 -5.59 -27.70 3.81
N LYS A 186 -6.22 -28.55 4.62
CA LYS A 186 -7.03 -29.68 4.13
C LYS A 186 -8.22 -29.22 3.28
N ALA A 187 -8.86 -28.09 3.63
CA ALA A 187 -10.03 -27.58 2.94
C ALA A 187 -9.73 -27.11 1.50
N VAL A 188 -8.49 -26.75 1.19
CA VAL A 188 -8.07 -26.35 -0.17
C VAL A 188 -7.43 -27.47 -0.97
N GLU A 189 -7.21 -28.64 -0.37
CA GLU A 189 -6.66 -29.81 -1.08
C GLU A 189 -7.52 -30.19 -2.30
N GLY A 190 -6.87 -30.42 -3.43
CA GLY A 190 -7.54 -30.75 -4.69
C GLY A 190 -8.22 -29.58 -5.38
N THR A 191 -8.10 -28.37 -4.87
CA THR A 191 -8.54 -27.13 -5.53
C THR A 191 -7.33 -26.39 -6.12
N ALA A 192 -7.60 -25.38 -6.98
CA ALA A 192 -6.57 -24.45 -7.48
C ALA A 192 -6.41 -23.21 -6.57
N THR A 193 -7.08 -23.16 -5.44
CA THR A 193 -7.11 -22.02 -4.52
C THR A 193 -5.80 -21.91 -3.73
N GLN A 194 -5.16 -20.76 -3.78
CA GLN A 194 -3.96 -20.44 -3.01
C GLN A 194 -4.37 -20.05 -1.58
N LEU A 195 -3.83 -20.73 -0.56
CA LEU A 195 -4.11 -20.46 0.87
C LEU A 195 -2.95 -19.70 1.51
N PHE A 196 -3.22 -18.50 2.02
CA PHE A 196 -2.30 -17.75 2.87
C PHE A 196 -2.76 -17.78 4.33
N ILE A 197 -1.81 -18.00 5.26
CA ILE A 197 -2.04 -17.93 6.71
C ILE A 197 -1.62 -16.55 7.22
N ASN A 198 -2.51 -15.89 7.96
CA ASN A 198 -2.21 -14.56 8.52
C ASN A 198 -1.39 -14.71 9.83
N ASP A 199 -0.27 -14.00 9.96
CA ASP A 199 0.64 -13.84 11.10
C ASP A 199 1.42 -15.13 11.50
N HIS A 200 0.80 -16.28 11.60
CA HIS A 200 1.33 -17.53 12.20
C HIS A 200 2.24 -18.31 11.25
N TRP A 201 3.40 -17.74 10.91
CA TRP A 201 4.29 -18.28 9.89
C TRP A 201 4.91 -19.64 10.24
N GLN A 202 5.28 -19.90 11.53
CA GLN A 202 5.80 -21.22 11.94
C GLN A 202 4.76 -22.32 11.71
N LEU A 203 3.52 -22.10 12.17
CA LEU A 203 2.43 -23.02 11.99
C LEU A 203 2.03 -23.20 10.52
N ALA A 204 2.20 -22.15 9.70
CA ALA A 204 2.00 -22.23 8.26
C ALA A 204 3.03 -23.14 7.59
N ILE A 205 4.31 -23.07 8.02
CA ILE A 205 5.37 -24.00 7.57
C ILE A 205 5.03 -25.43 7.97
N ASP A 206 4.73 -25.66 9.24
CA ASP A 206 4.45 -26.99 9.79
C ASP A 206 3.23 -27.65 9.14
N ALA A 207 2.24 -26.86 8.73
CA ALA A 207 1.03 -27.34 8.08
C ALA A 207 1.17 -27.48 6.54
N GLY A 208 2.27 -27.00 5.94
CA GLY A 208 2.46 -27.03 4.49
C GLY A 208 1.51 -26.08 3.74
N ALA A 209 1.22 -24.91 4.29
CA ALA A 209 0.40 -23.90 3.63
C ALA A 209 1.08 -23.38 2.34
N HIS A 210 0.30 -22.78 1.43
CA HIS A 210 0.82 -22.16 0.21
C HIS A 210 1.69 -20.93 0.52
N GLY A 211 1.30 -20.12 1.52
CA GLY A 211 2.04 -18.93 1.89
C GLY A 211 1.60 -18.34 3.23
N VAL A 212 2.26 -17.26 3.59
CA VAL A 212 1.99 -16.50 4.81
C VAL A 212 1.81 -15.02 4.46
N HIS A 213 0.92 -14.35 5.18
CA HIS A 213 0.72 -12.90 5.09
C HIS A 213 1.06 -12.24 6.42
N LEU A 214 1.98 -11.26 6.40
CA LEU A 214 2.46 -10.57 7.58
C LEU A 214 2.10 -9.08 7.54
N GLY A 215 1.76 -8.53 8.69
CA GLY A 215 1.68 -7.09 8.92
C GLY A 215 3.07 -6.49 9.19
N GLN A 216 3.12 -5.15 9.30
CA GLN A 216 4.38 -4.44 9.59
C GLN A 216 4.93 -4.76 10.99
N GLU A 217 4.05 -4.96 11.97
CA GLU A 217 4.43 -5.30 13.35
C GLU A 217 5.04 -6.72 13.39
N ASP A 218 4.42 -7.67 12.66
CA ASP A 218 4.93 -9.04 12.55
C ASP A 218 6.27 -9.08 11.81
N LEU A 219 6.41 -8.25 10.76
CA LEU A 219 7.65 -8.12 9.99
C LEU A 219 8.78 -7.54 10.85
N GLN A 220 8.48 -6.56 11.71
CA GLN A 220 9.47 -5.98 12.63
C GLN A 220 9.87 -6.97 13.74
N ALA A 221 8.95 -7.81 14.19
CA ALA A 221 9.22 -8.86 15.19
C ALA A 221 9.91 -10.09 14.58
N LEU A 222 9.88 -10.23 13.25
CA LEU A 222 10.48 -11.35 12.56
C LEU A 222 12.00 -11.17 12.50
N GLU A 223 12.72 -12.03 13.20
CA GLU A 223 14.18 -12.07 13.13
C GLU A 223 14.65 -12.56 11.74
N ALA A 224 15.89 -12.24 11.37
CA ALA A 224 16.49 -12.69 10.10
C ALA A 224 16.34 -14.22 9.90
N HIS A 225 16.48 -14.98 10.98
CA HIS A 225 16.30 -16.43 10.97
C HIS A 225 14.87 -16.87 10.60
N GLY A 226 13.84 -16.20 11.09
CA GLY A 226 12.44 -16.50 10.71
C GLY A 226 12.19 -16.27 9.23
N MET A 227 12.75 -15.22 8.68
CA MET A 227 12.65 -14.92 7.24
C MET A 227 13.34 -16.01 6.40
N GLU A 228 14.51 -16.48 6.83
CA GLU A 228 15.21 -17.60 6.20
C GLU A 228 14.39 -18.91 6.26
N GLN A 229 13.70 -19.17 7.37
CA GLN A 229 12.84 -20.35 7.50
C GLN A 229 11.64 -20.30 6.55
N ILE A 230 10.95 -19.15 6.43
CA ILE A 230 9.85 -18.96 5.47
C ILE A 230 10.34 -19.25 4.05
N LYS A 231 11.51 -18.76 3.69
CA LYS A 231 12.11 -18.97 2.37
C LYS A 231 12.48 -20.42 2.11
N HIS A 232 13.18 -21.07 3.06
CA HIS A 232 13.59 -22.48 2.92
C HIS A 232 12.40 -23.42 2.83
N ALA A 233 11.30 -23.09 3.52
CA ALA A 233 10.05 -23.82 3.41
C ALA A 233 9.33 -23.65 2.07
N GLY A 234 9.81 -22.71 1.23
CA GLY A 234 9.19 -22.42 -0.06
C GLY A 234 7.85 -21.67 0.03
N LEU A 235 7.52 -21.06 1.19
CA LEU A 235 6.28 -20.32 1.35
C LEU A 235 6.30 -19.02 0.58
N HIS A 236 5.18 -18.70 -0.06
CA HIS A 236 4.93 -17.39 -0.59
C HIS A 236 4.74 -16.37 0.53
N LEU A 237 5.37 -15.19 0.41
CA LEU A 237 5.30 -14.13 1.40
C LEU A 237 4.44 -12.96 0.89
N GLY A 238 3.35 -12.65 1.58
CA GLY A 238 2.57 -11.44 1.41
C GLY A 238 2.86 -10.43 2.50
N LEU A 239 2.96 -9.14 2.17
CA LEU A 239 3.19 -8.07 3.14
C LEU A 239 2.14 -6.97 3.01
N SER A 240 1.55 -6.56 4.15
CA SER A 240 0.69 -5.36 4.24
C SER A 240 1.51 -4.08 4.22
N THR A 241 1.05 -3.06 3.48
CA THR A 241 1.67 -1.73 3.44
C THR A 241 0.61 -0.63 3.44
N HIS A 242 0.93 0.50 4.11
CA HIS A 242 0.00 1.61 4.33
C HIS A 242 0.54 2.94 3.81
N GLY A 243 1.73 2.96 3.22
CA GLY A 243 2.39 4.15 2.70
C GLY A 243 3.72 3.82 2.04
N TYR A 244 4.41 4.84 1.55
CA TYR A 244 5.68 4.68 0.84
C TYR A 244 6.79 4.07 1.70
N SER A 245 6.93 4.51 2.94
CA SER A 245 7.95 4.01 3.88
C SER A 245 7.79 2.51 4.16
N GLU A 246 6.55 2.05 4.36
CA GLU A 246 6.27 0.63 4.55
C GLU A 246 6.44 -0.18 3.26
N MET A 247 6.12 0.40 2.09
CA MET A 247 6.40 -0.24 0.80
C MET A 247 7.89 -0.39 0.56
N MET A 248 8.71 0.63 0.89
CA MET A 248 10.15 0.54 0.76
C MET A 248 10.76 -0.44 1.76
N THR A 249 10.19 -0.53 2.97
CA THR A 249 10.54 -1.59 3.93
C THR A 249 10.22 -2.97 3.35
N ALA A 250 8.99 -3.17 2.87
CA ALA A 250 8.56 -4.44 2.26
C ALA A 250 9.41 -4.80 1.03
N HIS A 251 9.76 -3.82 0.21
CA HIS A 251 10.59 -4.00 -0.98
C HIS A 251 11.96 -4.63 -0.67
N ARG A 252 12.57 -4.32 0.47
CA ARG A 252 13.83 -4.96 0.92
C ARG A 252 13.70 -6.48 1.09
N PHE A 253 12.52 -6.97 1.46
CA PHE A 253 12.23 -8.39 1.65
C PHE A 253 11.76 -9.10 0.37
N ARG A 254 11.54 -8.37 -0.71
CA ARG A 254 11.09 -8.89 -2.01
C ARG A 254 9.96 -9.92 -1.89
N PRO A 255 8.81 -9.51 -1.32
CA PRO A 255 7.69 -10.43 -1.09
C PRO A 255 7.09 -10.93 -2.39
N SER A 256 6.33 -12.02 -2.33
CA SER A 256 5.57 -12.55 -3.46
C SER A 256 4.44 -11.60 -3.89
N TYR A 257 3.89 -10.83 -2.95
CA TYR A 257 2.95 -9.74 -3.24
C TYR A 257 2.94 -8.69 -2.12
N MET A 258 2.46 -7.49 -2.45
CA MET A 258 2.18 -6.42 -1.49
C MET A 258 0.69 -6.12 -1.45
N ALA A 259 0.12 -6.04 -0.23
CA ALA A 259 -1.24 -5.57 -0.02
C ALA A 259 -1.21 -4.08 0.32
N LEU A 260 -1.92 -3.28 -0.46
CA LEU A 260 -1.98 -1.84 -0.40
C LEU A 260 -3.32 -1.40 0.23
N GLY A 261 -3.28 -0.77 1.39
CA GLY A 261 -4.53 -0.38 2.08
C GLY A 261 -4.32 0.39 3.38
N ALA A 262 -5.40 0.71 4.12
CA ALA A 262 -6.78 0.53 3.66
C ALA A 262 -7.13 1.56 2.58
N VAL A 263 -7.74 1.13 1.47
CA VAL A 263 -8.13 2.04 0.38
C VAL A 263 -9.27 2.95 0.83
N PHE A 264 -10.30 2.37 1.44
CA PHE A 264 -11.47 3.08 1.97
C PHE A 264 -11.62 2.87 3.48
N PRO A 265 -12.47 3.64 4.17
CA PRO A 265 -12.74 3.44 5.59
C PRO A 265 -13.17 1.99 5.89
N THR A 266 -12.63 1.42 6.95
CA THR A 266 -12.95 0.06 7.41
C THR A 266 -13.08 0.01 8.92
N THR A 267 -13.94 -0.89 9.41
CA THR A 267 -14.14 -1.14 10.85
C THR A 267 -13.54 -2.46 11.32
N LEU A 268 -12.96 -3.25 10.40
CA LEU A 268 -12.42 -4.59 10.71
C LEU A 268 -11.04 -4.56 11.38
N LYS A 269 -10.30 -3.49 11.16
CA LYS A 269 -9.00 -3.23 11.79
C LYS A 269 -8.96 -1.76 12.15
N GLN A 270 -8.56 -1.45 13.38
CA GLN A 270 -8.27 -0.06 13.75
C GLN A 270 -6.98 0.36 13.04
N MET A 271 -7.12 1.31 12.11
CA MET A 271 -5.99 1.79 11.32
C MET A 271 -5.31 2.95 12.04
N LYS A 272 -3.97 2.96 12.03
CA LYS A 272 -3.15 4.08 12.52
C LYS A 272 -3.12 5.22 11.50
N THR A 273 -3.30 4.91 10.21
CA THR A 273 -3.28 5.84 9.09
C THR A 273 -4.69 6.14 8.57
N LEU A 274 -4.86 7.27 7.92
CA LEU A 274 -6.07 7.56 7.16
C LEU A 274 -6.21 6.61 5.95
N PRO A 275 -7.44 6.37 5.46
CA PRO A 275 -7.63 5.62 4.22
C PRO A 275 -6.83 6.24 3.08
N GLN A 276 -6.20 5.39 2.26
CA GLN A 276 -5.28 5.83 1.21
C GLN A 276 -5.99 6.45 0.00
N GLY A 277 -7.17 5.95 -0.32
CA GLY A 277 -7.94 6.39 -1.49
C GLY A 277 -7.35 5.96 -2.83
N LEU A 278 -8.13 6.16 -3.88
CA LEU A 278 -7.79 5.71 -5.24
C LEU A 278 -6.59 6.47 -5.82
N GLY A 279 -6.43 7.76 -5.47
CA GLY A 279 -5.33 8.58 -5.96
C GLY A 279 -3.97 8.05 -5.54
N ARG A 280 -3.80 7.77 -4.24
CA ARG A 280 -2.57 7.16 -3.72
C ARG A 280 -2.40 5.73 -4.19
N LEU A 281 -3.48 4.94 -4.19
CA LEU A 281 -3.43 3.56 -4.67
C LEU A 281 -2.87 3.49 -6.09
N ARG A 282 -3.28 4.39 -6.98
CA ARG A 282 -2.74 4.49 -8.34
C ARG A 282 -1.25 4.81 -8.34
N GLN A 283 -0.79 5.77 -7.52
CA GLN A 283 0.64 6.10 -7.42
C GLN A 283 1.46 4.92 -6.88
N TYR A 284 0.93 4.22 -5.87
CA TYR A 284 1.56 3.04 -5.30
C TYR A 284 1.65 1.89 -6.30
N ALA A 285 0.56 1.64 -7.04
CA ALA A 285 0.54 0.61 -8.07
C ALA A 285 1.52 0.91 -9.20
N GLN A 286 1.63 2.16 -9.62
CA GLN A 286 2.60 2.59 -10.62
C GLN A 286 4.05 2.41 -10.13
N LEU A 287 4.35 2.78 -8.89
CA LEU A 287 5.69 2.63 -8.29
C LEU A 287 6.09 1.16 -8.18
N MET A 288 5.18 0.32 -7.68
CA MET A 288 5.44 -1.10 -7.36
C MET A 288 4.95 -2.06 -8.45
N GLN A 289 4.83 -1.62 -9.70
CA GLN A 289 4.29 -2.41 -10.82
C GLN A 289 5.05 -3.72 -11.12
N SER A 290 6.26 -3.89 -10.59
CA SER A 290 7.03 -5.14 -10.69
C SER A 290 6.57 -6.23 -9.72
N TYR A 291 5.65 -5.91 -8.81
CA TYR A 291 5.07 -6.85 -7.84
C TYR A 291 3.64 -7.21 -8.21
N SER A 292 3.19 -8.38 -7.74
CA SER A 292 1.74 -8.63 -7.61
C SER A 292 1.17 -7.73 -6.52
N LEU A 293 0.15 -6.95 -6.85
CA LEU A 293 -0.43 -5.95 -5.93
C LEU A 293 -1.87 -6.29 -5.61
N VAL A 294 -2.23 -6.17 -4.33
CA VAL A 294 -3.57 -6.44 -3.81
C VAL A 294 -4.13 -5.18 -3.16
N GLY A 295 -5.18 -4.59 -3.73
CA GLY A 295 -5.92 -3.51 -3.08
C GLY A 295 -6.83 -4.05 -1.99
N ILE A 296 -6.78 -3.47 -0.77
CA ILE A 296 -7.58 -3.95 0.37
C ILE A 296 -8.12 -2.80 1.23
N GLY A 297 -9.22 -3.07 1.93
CA GLY A 297 -9.79 -2.17 2.94
C GLY A 297 -10.99 -1.37 2.44
N GLY A 298 -12.17 -1.72 2.95
CA GLY A 298 -13.44 -1.07 2.62
C GLY A 298 -13.92 -1.30 1.18
N VAL A 299 -13.37 -2.32 0.49
CA VAL A 299 -13.74 -2.64 -0.90
C VAL A 299 -14.98 -3.54 -0.92
N ASP A 300 -15.89 -3.20 -1.82
CA ASP A 300 -17.12 -3.93 -2.16
C ASP A 300 -17.28 -4.02 -3.68
N ASP A 301 -18.42 -4.52 -4.14
CA ASP A 301 -18.74 -4.68 -5.56
C ASP A 301 -18.84 -3.35 -6.35
N HIS A 302 -19.22 -2.27 -5.68
CA HIS A 302 -19.34 -0.94 -6.32
C HIS A 302 -17.96 -0.28 -6.49
N THR A 303 -17.07 -0.48 -5.53
CA THR A 303 -15.75 0.17 -5.48
C THR A 303 -14.65 -0.68 -6.15
N MET A 304 -14.83 -1.99 -6.25
CA MET A 304 -13.84 -2.91 -6.83
C MET A 304 -13.40 -2.55 -8.25
N PRO A 305 -14.30 -2.17 -9.20
CA PRO A 305 -13.87 -1.75 -10.54
C PRO A 305 -12.90 -0.55 -10.52
N MET A 306 -13.13 0.40 -9.62
CA MET A 306 -12.25 1.57 -9.48
C MET A 306 -10.91 1.21 -8.85
N VAL A 307 -10.90 0.27 -7.89
CA VAL A 307 -9.67 -0.26 -7.29
C VAL A 307 -8.84 -0.98 -8.35
N LEU A 308 -9.44 -1.82 -9.18
CA LEU A 308 -8.77 -2.50 -10.31
C LEU A 308 -8.23 -1.49 -11.33
N ALA A 309 -9.01 -0.46 -11.67
CA ALA A 309 -8.59 0.59 -12.60
C ALA A 309 -7.45 1.48 -12.04
N SER A 310 -7.12 1.39 -10.76
CA SER A 310 -5.92 2.02 -10.18
C SER A 310 -4.62 1.33 -10.59
N GLY A 311 -4.67 0.15 -11.21
CA GLY A 311 -3.51 -0.61 -11.67
C GLY A 311 -3.09 -1.76 -10.75
N VAL A 312 -3.83 -2.04 -9.66
CA VAL A 312 -3.65 -3.28 -8.89
C VAL A 312 -4.27 -4.45 -9.64
N GLY A 313 -3.56 -5.56 -9.72
CA GLY A 313 -4.04 -6.75 -10.43
C GLY A 313 -4.98 -7.64 -9.60
N SER A 314 -5.11 -7.37 -8.29
CA SER A 314 -5.87 -8.20 -7.36
C SER A 314 -6.57 -7.37 -6.30
N VAL A 315 -7.66 -7.87 -5.76
CA VAL A 315 -8.45 -7.18 -4.73
C VAL A 315 -8.83 -8.12 -3.61
N ALA A 316 -8.52 -7.73 -2.36
CA ALA A 316 -8.92 -8.47 -1.18
C ALA A 316 -10.20 -7.90 -0.55
N VAL A 317 -11.10 -8.81 -0.21
CA VAL A 317 -12.38 -8.49 0.44
C VAL A 317 -12.62 -9.37 1.67
N VAL A 318 -13.36 -8.84 2.63
CA VAL A 318 -13.79 -9.55 3.84
C VAL A 318 -15.33 -9.55 3.89
N ARG A 319 -15.93 -8.43 4.30
CA ARG A 319 -17.37 -8.31 4.54
C ARG A 319 -18.21 -8.42 3.27
N ALA A 320 -17.69 -8.07 2.12
CA ALA A 320 -18.38 -8.29 0.86
C ALA A 320 -18.80 -9.76 0.69
N ILE A 321 -18.01 -10.69 1.24
CA ILE A 321 -18.31 -12.13 1.24
C ILE A 321 -18.97 -12.54 2.55
N THR A 322 -18.34 -12.27 3.70
CA THR A 322 -18.77 -12.84 4.99
C THR A 322 -20.07 -12.26 5.54
N ALA A 323 -20.48 -11.07 5.09
CA ALA A 323 -21.77 -10.46 5.44
C ALA A 323 -22.84 -10.68 4.36
N SER A 324 -22.53 -11.34 3.25
CA SER A 324 -23.50 -11.65 2.21
C SER A 324 -24.47 -12.74 2.67
N PRO A 325 -25.76 -12.63 2.38
CA PRO A 325 -26.72 -13.72 2.62
C PRO A 325 -26.49 -14.94 1.70
N ALA A 326 -25.74 -14.78 0.61
CA ALA A 326 -25.39 -15.82 -0.34
C ALA A 326 -23.91 -15.77 -0.73
N PRO A 327 -22.97 -16.10 0.19
CA PRO A 327 -21.53 -15.85 0.01
C PRO A 327 -20.95 -16.50 -1.24
N GLU A 328 -21.33 -17.73 -1.58
CA GLU A 328 -20.80 -18.46 -2.74
C GLU A 328 -21.24 -17.79 -4.06
N SER A 329 -22.45 -17.29 -4.12
CA SER A 329 -22.95 -16.53 -5.27
C SER A 329 -22.24 -15.18 -5.37
N GLU A 330 -21.97 -14.55 -4.24
CA GLU A 330 -21.24 -13.28 -4.17
C GLU A 330 -19.81 -13.44 -4.66
N VAL A 331 -19.09 -14.47 -4.21
CA VAL A 331 -17.74 -14.78 -4.72
C VAL A 331 -17.75 -14.92 -6.24
N LYS A 332 -18.69 -15.71 -6.80
CA LYS A 332 -18.81 -15.88 -8.25
C LYS A 332 -19.13 -14.57 -8.98
N ARG A 333 -19.92 -13.68 -8.35
CA ARG A 333 -20.23 -12.35 -8.89
C ARG A 333 -19.01 -11.44 -8.89
N LEU A 334 -18.28 -11.40 -7.78
CA LEU A 334 -17.06 -10.59 -7.65
C LEU A 334 -15.94 -11.05 -8.59
N MET A 335 -15.77 -12.36 -8.80
CA MET A 335 -14.79 -12.90 -9.76
C MET A 335 -15.02 -12.45 -11.20
N LYS A 336 -16.26 -12.09 -11.59
CA LYS A 336 -16.57 -11.60 -12.94
C LYS A 336 -16.14 -10.14 -13.17
N LEU A 337 -15.69 -9.44 -12.14
CA LEU A 337 -15.21 -8.06 -12.25
C LEU A 337 -13.73 -7.99 -12.67
N PHE A 338 -13.01 -9.12 -12.66
CA PHE A 338 -11.66 -9.30 -13.16
C PHE A 338 -11.68 -9.71 -14.64
#